data_dcbee876effba7ed7b0d1aeeb9dbf8f7
#
_entry.id   dcbee876effba7ed7b0d1aeeb9dbf8f7
#
_cell.length_a   1.000
_cell.length_b   1.000
_cell.length_c   1.000
_cell.angle_alpha   90.00
_cell.angle_beta   90.00
_cell.angle_gamma   90.00
#
_symmetry.space_group_name_H-M   'P 1'
#
loop_
_entity.id
_entity.type
_entity.pdbx_description
1 polymer ?
#
loop_
_entity_poly.entity_id
_entity_poly.type
_entity_poly.pdbx_seq_one_letter_code
_entity_poly.pdbx_strand_id
1 'polypeptide(L)'
;MKIPGLRSPHDIVRGLHYFGRMLDKIRLHQRGELPADFHSNLGEGFDKTCVQFLGVPYAEIVEHVKGGASDDETLTWCRWRGRQFTEPDATVWNEFMRKRGWNDAASERLKQRKAEGGFSSREEIQTMFDYIDADEERPLRAQPWLI
;
A
#
# COMPACT_ATOMS: atom_id res chain seq x y z
N MET A 1 -1.88 -10.75 11.80
CA MET A 1 -0.99 -10.27 12.88
C MET A 1 -0.97 -8.75 12.88
N LYS A 2 -1.26 -8.16 14.01
CA LYS A 2 -1.20 -6.69 14.15
C LYS A 2 0.23 -6.20 14.11
N ILE A 3 0.46 -5.13 13.37
CA ILE A 3 1.80 -4.52 13.24
C ILE A 3 1.68 -3.05 13.62
N PRO A 4 2.13 -2.67 14.83
CA PRO A 4 2.08 -1.28 15.26
C PRO A 4 2.83 -0.36 14.30
N GLY A 5 2.24 0.79 13.98
CA GLY A 5 2.85 1.77 13.09
C GLY A 5 2.67 1.49 11.61
N LEU A 6 1.98 0.43 11.23
CA LEU A 6 1.71 0.11 9.82
C LEU A 6 0.24 0.39 9.50
N ARG A 7 0.00 1.40 8.66
CA ARG A 7 -1.35 1.78 8.24
C ARG A 7 -1.95 0.78 7.26
N SER A 8 -3.27 0.79 7.19
CA SER A 8 -4.02 0.06 6.18
C SER A 8 -3.66 0.57 4.78
N PRO A 9 -3.67 -0.32 3.77
CA PRO A 9 -3.49 0.14 2.39
C PRO A 9 -4.61 1.08 1.92
N HIS A 10 -5.78 1.05 2.57
CA HIS A 10 -6.88 1.97 2.29
C HIS A 10 -6.62 3.40 2.76
N ASP A 11 -5.76 3.59 3.76
CA ASP A 11 -5.51 4.92 4.31
C ASP A 11 -4.96 5.86 3.25
N ILE A 12 -5.45 7.10 3.27
CA ILE A 12 -5.15 8.10 2.25
C ILE A 12 -4.19 9.14 2.81
N VAL A 13 -3.13 9.42 2.04
CA VAL A 13 -2.22 10.52 2.30
C VAL A 13 -2.29 11.45 1.08
N ARG A 14 -2.74 12.69 1.31
CA ARG A 14 -2.87 13.72 0.27
C ARG A 14 -3.55 13.18 -1.00
N GLY A 15 -4.64 12.45 -0.80
CA GLY A 15 -5.47 11.93 -1.88
C GLY A 15 -5.02 10.61 -2.50
N LEU A 16 -3.98 9.94 -1.96
CA LEU A 16 -3.50 8.67 -2.50
C LEU A 16 -3.66 7.53 -1.50
N HIS A 17 -4.31 6.46 -1.91
CA HIS A 17 -4.26 5.18 -1.21
C HIS A 17 -2.84 4.61 -1.24
N TYR A 18 -2.49 3.82 -0.25
CA TYR A 18 -1.29 3.00 -0.19
C TYR A 18 0.02 3.76 0.08
N PHE A 19 0.16 4.98 -0.37
CA PHE A 19 1.40 5.75 -0.26
C PHE A 19 1.90 5.81 1.19
N GLY A 20 1.00 6.13 2.13
CA GLY A 20 1.34 6.20 3.56
C GLY A 20 1.83 4.86 4.10
N ARG A 21 1.17 3.75 3.71
CA ARG A 21 1.60 2.41 4.10
C ARG A 21 3.00 2.08 3.57
N MET A 22 3.28 2.44 2.33
CA MET A 22 4.63 2.23 1.76
C MET A 22 5.69 2.94 2.60
N LEU A 23 5.44 4.18 2.99
CA LEU A 23 6.36 4.94 3.84
C LEU A 23 6.48 4.31 5.23
N ASP A 24 5.38 3.83 5.79
CA ASP A 24 5.41 3.14 7.09
C ASP A 24 6.32 1.91 7.05
N LYS A 25 6.22 1.09 5.99
CA LYS A 25 7.09 -0.08 5.84
C LYS A 25 8.55 0.32 5.79
N ILE A 26 8.87 1.36 5.06
CA ILE A 26 10.24 1.89 4.98
C ILE A 26 10.72 2.32 6.37
N ARG A 27 9.92 3.10 7.08
CA ARG A 27 10.27 3.61 8.41
C ARG A 27 10.46 2.48 9.43
N LEU A 28 9.53 1.53 9.45
CA LEU A 28 9.61 0.38 10.34
C LEU A 28 10.85 -0.47 10.05
N HIS A 29 11.16 -0.68 8.77
CA HIS A 29 12.35 -1.42 8.38
C HIS A 29 13.64 -0.70 8.83
N GLN A 30 13.69 0.61 8.67
CA GLN A 30 14.84 1.41 9.11
C GLN A 30 15.05 1.34 10.62
N ARG A 31 13.98 1.15 11.40
CA ARG A 31 14.07 1.00 12.86
C ARG A 31 14.25 -0.45 13.32
N GLY A 32 14.31 -1.40 12.38
CA GLY A 32 14.38 -2.81 12.74
C GLY A 32 13.09 -3.39 13.33
N GLU A 33 11.95 -2.75 13.05
CA GLU A 33 10.65 -3.12 13.63
C GLU A 33 9.70 -3.77 12.62
N LEU A 34 10.09 -3.89 11.35
CA LEU A 34 9.27 -4.54 10.34
C LEU A 34 9.49 -6.05 10.39
N PRO A 35 8.42 -6.87 10.55
CA PRO A 35 8.56 -8.32 10.55
C PRO A 35 9.27 -8.85 9.30
N ALA A 36 10.08 -9.89 9.47
CA ALA A 36 10.92 -10.43 8.41
C ALA A 36 10.12 -10.87 7.17
N ASP A 37 8.88 -11.31 7.35
CA ASP A 37 8.00 -11.73 6.26
C ASP A 37 7.74 -10.63 5.23
N PHE A 38 7.88 -9.36 5.63
CA PHE A 38 7.70 -8.22 4.75
C PHE A 38 8.94 -7.86 3.95
N HIS A 39 10.11 -8.33 4.35
CA HIS A 39 11.38 -7.86 3.78
C HIS A 39 11.51 -8.15 2.28
N SER A 40 11.07 -9.33 1.82
CA SER A 40 11.14 -9.71 0.41
C SER A 40 10.20 -8.90 -0.49
N ASN A 41 9.21 -8.24 0.11
CA ASN A 41 8.22 -7.44 -0.63
C ASN A 41 8.55 -5.95 -0.66
N LEU A 42 9.60 -5.51 0.03
CA LEU A 42 10.00 -4.11 0.02
C LEU A 42 10.41 -3.69 -1.39
N GLY A 43 9.77 -2.68 -1.92
CA GLY A 43 10.01 -2.22 -3.28
C GLY A 43 9.41 -3.09 -4.37
N GLU A 44 8.68 -4.15 -3.99
CA GLU A 44 8.05 -5.09 -4.91
C GLU A 44 6.51 -5.05 -4.77
N GLY A 45 5.80 -5.72 -5.66
CA GLY A 45 4.34 -5.75 -5.60
C GLY A 45 3.72 -4.35 -5.66
N PHE A 46 2.88 -4.03 -4.68
CA PHE A 46 2.24 -2.72 -4.62
C PHE A 46 3.22 -1.57 -4.42
N ASP A 47 4.33 -1.80 -3.72
CA ASP A 47 5.38 -0.78 -3.62
C ASP A 47 5.93 -0.42 -5.00
N LYS A 48 6.21 -1.43 -5.81
CA LYS A 48 6.70 -1.23 -7.17
C LYS A 48 5.69 -0.47 -8.03
N THR A 49 4.41 -0.84 -7.95
CA THR A 49 3.35 -0.15 -8.67
C THR A 49 3.26 1.31 -8.23
N CYS A 50 3.39 1.56 -6.92
CA CYS A 50 3.34 2.90 -6.37
C CYS A 50 4.49 3.77 -6.87
N VAL A 51 5.73 3.27 -6.84
CA VAL A 51 6.87 4.06 -7.32
C VAL A 51 6.83 4.27 -8.83
N GLN A 52 6.28 3.32 -9.59
CA GLN A 52 6.05 3.51 -11.02
C GLN A 52 5.04 4.63 -11.28
N PHE A 53 3.97 4.69 -10.50
CA PHE A 53 3.00 5.78 -10.58
C PHE A 53 3.66 7.13 -10.24
N LEU A 54 4.47 7.17 -9.20
CA LEU A 54 5.14 8.39 -8.77
C LEU A 54 6.30 8.81 -9.69
N GLY A 55 6.85 7.87 -10.45
CA GLY A 55 8.00 8.12 -11.32
C GLY A 55 9.30 8.36 -10.57
N VAL A 56 9.45 7.77 -9.38
CA VAL A 56 10.64 7.92 -8.52
C VAL A 56 11.17 6.52 -8.18
N PRO A 57 12.47 6.27 -8.31
CA PRO A 57 13.04 4.99 -7.89
C PRO A 57 12.82 4.74 -6.40
N TYR A 58 12.45 3.51 -6.05
CA TYR A 58 12.20 3.13 -4.66
C TYR A 58 13.37 3.48 -3.73
N ALA A 59 14.60 3.20 -4.16
CA ALA A 59 15.79 3.47 -3.36
C ALA A 59 15.96 4.95 -3.01
N GLU A 60 15.53 5.85 -3.90
CA GLU A 60 15.59 7.29 -3.62
C GLU A 60 14.55 7.71 -2.59
N ILE A 61 13.37 7.08 -2.61
CA ILE A 61 12.36 7.32 -1.57
C ILE A 61 12.88 6.84 -0.22
N VAL A 62 13.51 5.68 -0.17
CA VAL A 62 14.11 5.14 1.06
C VAL A 62 15.11 6.14 1.66
N GLU A 63 16.01 6.67 0.84
CA GLU A 63 16.99 7.67 1.30
C GLU A 63 16.33 8.96 1.79
N HIS A 64 15.30 9.42 1.08
CA HIS A 64 14.57 10.62 1.46
C HIS A 64 13.87 10.46 2.82
N VAL A 65 13.22 9.33 3.03
CA VAL A 65 12.53 8.99 4.29
C VAL A 65 13.54 8.82 5.43
N LYS A 66 14.71 8.29 5.16
CA LYS A 66 15.79 8.11 6.13
C LYS A 66 16.20 9.44 6.76
N GLY A 67 16.08 10.54 6.02
CA GLY A 67 16.36 11.88 6.53
C GLY A 67 15.29 12.42 7.49
N GLY A 68 14.23 11.68 7.78
CA GLY A 68 13.19 12.09 8.73
C GLY A 68 12.03 12.87 8.11
N ALA A 69 11.89 12.85 6.78
CA ALA A 69 10.82 13.56 6.10
C ALA A 69 9.43 13.06 6.50
N SER A 70 8.46 13.97 6.61
CA SER A 70 7.05 13.65 6.85
C SER A 70 6.41 13.05 5.59
N ASP A 71 5.18 12.55 5.73
CA ASP A 71 4.39 12.09 4.59
C ASP A 71 4.22 13.21 3.56
N ASP A 72 3.82 14.40 4.00
CA ASP A 72 3.58 15.54 3.12
C ASP A 72 4.86 16.02 2.43
N GLU A 73 5.95 16.12 3.17
CA GLU A 73 7.26 16.49 2.62
C GLU A 73 7.71 15.47 1.58
N THR A 74 7.52 14.19 1.85
CA THR A 74 7.91 13.11 0.94
C THR A 74 7.09 13.16 -0.35
N LEU A 75 5.78 13.36 -0.26
CA LEU A 75 4.94 13.45 -1.45
C LEU A 75 5.28 14.69 -2.29
N THR A 76 5.50 15.83 -1.65
CA THR A 76 5.93 17.05 -2.34
C THR A 76 7.23 16.82 -3.09
N TRP A 77 8.19 16.17 -2.44
CA TRP A 77 9.47 15.81 -3.05
C TRP A 77 9.28 14.84 -4.22
N CYS A 78 8.44 13.82 -4.08
CA CYS A 78 8.14 12.87 -5.15
C CYS A 78 7.57 13.56 -6.39
N ARG A 79 6.67 14.52 -6.19
CA ARG A 79 6.08 15.28 -7.30
C ARG A 79 7.12 16.12 -8.02
N TRP A 80 8.04 16.71 -7.30
CA TRP A 80 9.14 17.48 -7.87
C TRP A 80 10.15 16.58 -8.59
N ARG A 81 10.53 15.47 -7.96
CA ARG A 81 11.56 14.55 -8.47
C ARG A 81 11.05 13.69 -9.62
N GLY A 82 9.81 13.28 -9.57
CA GLY A 82 9.19 12.36 -10.50
C GLY A 82 8.03 12.98 -11.27
N ARG A 83 6.89 12.29 -11.23
CA ARG A 83 5.70 12.67 -11.98
C ARG A 83 4.86 13.69 -11.22
N GLN A 84 4.43 14.74 -11.91
CA GLN A 84 3.43 15.68 -11.38
C GLN A 84 2.04 15.18 -11.78
N PHE A 85 1.50 14.25 -11.00
CA PHE A 85 0.19 13.68 -11.27
C PHE A 85 -0.91 14.70 -10.94
N THR A 86 -2.02 14.60 -11.70
CA THR A 86 -3.20 15.46 -11.54
C THR A 86 -4.21 14.76 -10.61
N GLU A 87 -5.28 15.49 -10.25
CA GLU A 87 -6.39 14.91 -9.48
C GLU A 87 -7.06 13.74 -10.22
N PRO A 88 -7.35 13.82 -11.55
CA PRO A 88 -7.82 12.65 -12.29
C PRO A 88 -6.86 11.46 -12.26
N ASP A 89 -5.57 11.70 -12.32
CA ASP A 89 -4.57 10.62 -12.19
C ASP A 89 -4.69 9.92 -10.84
N ALA A 90 -4.84 10.69 -9.77
CA ALA A 90 -5.02 10.14 -8.42
C ALA A 90 -6.32 9.34 -8.31
N THR A 91 -7.39 9.77 -8.96
CA THR A 91 -8.64 9.03 -9.00
C THR A 91 -8.45 7.67 -9.67
N VAL A 92 -7.77 7.63 -10.82
CA VAL A 92 -7.46 6.36 -11.51
C VAL A 92 -6.61 5.46 -10.62
N TRP A 93 -5.59 6.00 -9.98
CA TRP A 93 -4.75 5.27 -9.05
C TRP A 93 -5.56 4.63 -7.92
N ASN A 94 -6.39 5.43 -7.27
CA ASN A 94 -7.17 4.99 -6.12
C ASN A 94 -8.18 3.91 -6.51
N GLU A 95 -8.86 4.08 -7.64
CA GLU A 95 -9.84 3.09 -8.11
C GLU A 95 -9.18 1.79 -8.52
N PHE A 96 -8.02 1.85 -9.16
CA PHE A 96 -7.25 0.65 -9.48
C PHE A 96 -6.79 -0.07 -8.22
N MET A 97 -6.18 0.65 -7.30
CA MET A 97 -5.57 0.05 -6.11
C MET A 97 -6.59 -0.60 -5.18
N ARG A 98 -7.68 0.09 -4.90
CA ARG A 98 -8.67 -0.43 -3.95
C ARG A 98 -9.45 -1.63 -4.48
N LYS A 99 -9.48 -1.81 -5.80
CA LYS A 99 -10.21 -2.90 -6.47
C LYS A 99 -9.30 -4.05 -6.88
N ARG A 100 -8.00 -3.92 -6.77
CA ARG A 100 -7.06 -4.94 -7.25
C ARG A 100 -7.35 -6.29 -6.59
N GLY A 101 -7.51 -7.33 -7.42
CA GLY A 101 -7.90 -8.67 -7.00
C GLY A 101 -9.36 -9.01 -7.27
N TRP A 102 -10.20 -7.99 -7.55
CA TRP A 102 -11.60 -8.21 -7.89
C TRP A 102 -11.75 -8.25 -9.42
N ASN A 103 -12.11 -9.44 -9.96
CA ASN A 103 -12.32 -9.66 -11.39
C ASN A 103 -11.19 -9.07 -12.27
N ASP A 104 -9.95 -9.33 -11.91
CA ASP A 104 -8.78 -8.87 -12.67
C ASP A 104 -7.65 -9.90 -12.65
N ALA A 105 -6.50 -9.53 -13.19
CA ALA A 105 -5.36 -10.43 -13.28
C ALA A 105 -4.79 -10.88 -11.93
N ALA A 106 -5.14 -10.19 -10.84
CA ALA A 106 -4.70 -10.56 -9.50
C ALA A 106 -5.72 -11.42 -8.75
N SER A 107 -6.86 -11.76 -9.35
CA SER A 107 -7.93 -12.52 -8.66
C SER A 107 -7.47 -13.90 -8.21
N GLU A 108 -6.71 -14.62 -9.04
CA GLU A 108 -6.18 -15.92 -8.66
C GLU A 108 -5.17 -15.82 -7.51
N ARG A 109 -4.36 -14.77 -7.52
CA ARG A 109 -3.40 -14.54 -6.44
C ARG A 109 -4.14 -14.23 -5.13
N LEU A 110 -5.21 -13.45 -5.18
CA LEU A 110 -6.05 -13.19 -4.01
C LEU A 110 -6.62 -14.50 -3.45
N LYS A 111 -7.15 -15.35 -4.31
CA LYS A 111 -7.69 -16.65 -3.91
C LYS A 111 -6.62 -17.50 -3.21
N GLN A 112 -5.42 -17.54 -3.77
CA GLN A 112 -4.29 -18.25 -3.18
C GLN A 112 -3.91 -17.68 -1.81
N ARG A 113 -3.81 -16.38 -1.70
CA ARG A 113 -3.47 -15.71 -0.43
C ARG A 113 -4.52 -15.98 0.65
N LYS A 114 -5.80 -15.94 0.27
CA LYS A 114 -6.89 -16.25 1.20
C LYS A 114 -6.78 -17.69 1.70
N ALA A 115 -6.49 -18.64 0.81
CA ALA A 115 -6.31 -20.04 1.19
C ALA A 115 -5.14 -20.21 2.16
N GLU A 116 -4.02 -19.59 1.89
CA GLU A 116 -2.82 -19.63 2.75
C GLU A 116 -3.09 -19.03 4.11
N GLY A 117 -3.89 -17.97 4.18
CA GLY A 117 -4.21 -17.27 5.43
C GLY A 117 -5.39 -17.85 6.21
N GLY A 118 -6.04 -18.90 5.69
CA GLY A 118 -7.21 -19.48 6.34
C GLY A 118 -8.50 -18.70 6.12
N PHE A 119 -8.59 -17.89 5.07
CA PHE A 119 -9.72 -17.02 4.79
C PHE A 119 -10.59 -17.47 3.61
N SER A 120 -10.42 -18.70 3.11
CA SER A 120 -11.14 -19.17 1.92
C SER A 120 -12.66 -19.05 2.01
N SER A 121 -13.23 -19.18 3.22
CA SER A 121 -14.67 -19.08 3.45
C SER A 121 -15.17 -17.66 3.65
N ARG A 122 -14.28 -16.69 3.74
CA ARG A 122 -14.64 -15.28 3.98
C ARG A 122 -14.90 -14.57 2.66
N GLU A 123 -16.12 -14.65 2.18
CA GLU A 123 -16.52 -14.08 0.88
C GLU A 123 -16.48 -12.55 0.86
N GLU A 124 -16.58 -11.90 2.02
CA GLU A 124 -16.50 -10.45 2.13
C GLU A 124 -15.10 -9.90 1.81
N ILE A 125 -14.07 -10.76 1.82
CA ILE A 125 -12.72 -10.39 1.38
C ILE A 125 -12.70 -10.51 -0.15
N GLN A 126 -12.86 -9.39 -0.84
CA GLN A 126 -13.02 -9.33 -2.29
C GLN A 126 -11.83 -8.73 -3.02
N THR A 127 -10.93 -8.07 -2.30
CA THR A 127 -9.77 -7.38 -2.90
C THR A 127 -8.50 -7.69 -2.13
N MET A 128 -7.35 -7.39 -2.73
CA MET A 128 -6.06 -7.52 -2.04
C MET A 128 -5.99 -6.60 -0.82
N PHE A 129 -6.56 -5.41 -0.89
CA PHE A 129 -6.61 -4.50 0.26
C PHE A 129 -7.45 -5.08 1.41
N ASP A 130 -8.57 -5.70 1.09
CA ASP A 130 -9.38 -6.40 2.11
C ASP A 130 -8.57 -7.52 2.77
N TYR A 131 -7.87 -8.30 1.96
CA TYR A 131 -7.03 -9.38 2.47
C TYR A 131 -5.95 -8.87 3.41
N ILE A 132 -5.27 -7.80 3.04
CA ILE A 132 -4.21 -7.20 3.87
C ILE A 132 -4.79 -6.75 5.21
N ASP A 133 -5.94 -6.08 5.19
CA ASP A 133 -6.59 -5.65 6.43
C ASP A 133 -6.97 -6.85 7.31
N ALA A 134 -7.54 -7.89 6.72
CA ALA A 134 -7.91 -9.09 7.47
C ALA A 134 -6.68 -9.79 8.06
N ASP A 135 -5.62 -9.92 7.28
CA ASP A 135 -4.37 -10.56 7.72
C ASP A 135 -3.72 -9.80 8.88
N GLU A 136 -3.85 -8.49 8.88
CA GLU A 136 -3.32 -7.61 9.92
C GLU A 136 -4.35 -7.28 11.01
N GLU A 137 -5.43 -8.08 11.08
CA GLU A 137 -6.44 -8.01 12.13
C GLU A 137 -7.17 -6.67 12.20
N ARG A 138 -7.38 -6.03 11.05
CA ARG A 138 -8.24 -4.84 10.95
C ARG A 138 -9.63 -5.27 10.49
N PRO A 139 -10.69 -4.56 10.95
CA PRO A 139 -12.02 -4.77 10.38
C PRO A 139 -12.05 -4.33 8.91
N LEU A 140 -12.83 -5.05 8.10
CA LEU A 140 -13.01 -4.68 6.70
C LEU A 140 -13.85 -3.41 6.62
N ARG A 141 -13.54 -2.56 5.66
CA ARG A 141 -14.26 -1.30 5.44
C ARG A 141 -15.39 -1.52 4.44
N ALA A 142 -16.63 -1.23 4.84
CA ALA A 142 -17.81 -1.43 3.99
C ALA A 142 -17.79 -0.51 2.77
N GLN A 143 -17.31 0.72 2.94
CA GLN A 143 -17.23 1.73 1.87
C GLN A 143 -15.90 2.47 1.98
N PRO A 144 -14.80 1.83 1.59
CA PRO A 144 -13.45 2.40 1.81
C PRO A 144 -13.18 3.69 1.05
N TRP A 145 -14.01 4.01 0.06
CA TRP A 145 -13.87 5.26 -0.72
C TRP A 145 -14.51 6.47 -0.04
N LEU A 146 -15.23 6.30 1.05
CA LEU A 146 -15.90 7.37 1.79
C LEU A 146 -15.08 7.88 2.99
N ILE A 147 -13.81 7.87 2.88
CA ILE A 147 -12.93 8.30 3.97
C ILE A 147 -12.88 9.81 4.07
#